data_82b8b24a00ddd1faaf9a44a7e6c8612a
#
_entry.id   82b8b24a00ddd1faaf9a44a7e6c8612a
#
_cell.length_a   1.000
_cell.length_b   1.000
_cell.length_c   1.000
_cell.angle_alpha   90.00
_cell.angle_beta   90.00
_cell.angle_gamma   90.00
#
_symmetry.space_group_name_H-M   'P 1'
#
loop_
_entity.id
_entity.type
_entity.pdbx_description
1 polymer ?
#
loop_
_entity_poly.entity_id
_entity_poly.type
_entity_poly.pdbx_seq_one_letter_code
_entity_poly.pdbx_strand_id
1 'polypeptide(L)'
;MSFFAQKHTKITTFHLLGSQPDEMGEKLLFHSKWKKAVLVVPLLATEFTEQENRPVFENIVEHLAEVEYLSRIIFGLDRASDEEALALADILKSKGLNNFLIQHNSGAGFASIYQKLSEAGFRLDQPGKGRNMFLSFGIALALGAQCIGVVDADIRTFDRKMIDRLFFPVVVLNYQFSKAYYARLKEDQLYGRAKRLLLDPLLIALKRKFTDTQEDRVLRIVDFLLNFHYQLSGEVAFENSLLRRMHFATNWGVEIFTLIEVYRKASTIAQVEVLGGAYDHKHQPISEEDGSRGIHKMGVDIVTTLLSALVIEEGLEISDHFIRDLTITYLDVADRLIKMYADNAAFSGLRYDRNEEENAVRTVFKDAILFAGDLLITPYRLSDRFLSFVTTNDEFKPFMEKGLARAIDKAGLKMRDQLYETPQTVSWDRVTMKLPEIMYELVDVIEEEKKRFR
;
A
#
# COMPACT_ATOMS: atom_id res chain seq x y z
N MET A 1 -25.17 -15.27 -18.89
CA MET A 1 -24.67 -15.95 -17.67
C MET A 1 -23.16 -15.99 -17.54
N SER A 2 -22.37 -15.63 -18.56
CA SER A 2 -20.89 -15.59 -18.45
C SER A 2 -20.34 -14.40 -17.65
N PHE A 3 -21.14 -13.40 -17.32
CA PHE A 3 -20.74 -12.23 -16.55
C PHE A 3 -20.12 -12.58 -15.19
N PHE A 4 -20.68 -13.57 -14.52
CA PHE A 4 -20.31 -13.96 -13.16
C PHE A 4 -19.47 -15.24 -13.14
N ALA A 5 -19.03 -15.70 -14.31
CA ALA A 5 -18.11 -16.81 -14.37
C ALA A 5 -16.77 -16.42 -13.74
N GLN A 6 -16.28 -17.26 -12.86
CA GLN A 6 -14.93 -17.11 -12.31
C GLN A 6 -13.91 -17.28 -13.44
N LYS A 7 -12.93 -16.39 -13.52
CA LYS A 7 -11.82 -16.56 -14.46
C LYS A 7 -10.95 -17.74 -14.02
N HIS A 8 -10.26 -18.39 -14.94
CA HIS A 8 -9.27 -19.43 -14.63
C HIS A 8 -7.99 -18.81 -14.03
N THR A 9 -8.14 -18.23 -12.84
CA THR A 9 -7.06 -17.59 -12.08
C THR A 9 -7.05 -18.08 -10.64
N LYS A 10 -6.00 -17.76 -9.89
CA LYS A 10 -5.95 -18.01 -8.44
C LYS A 10 -6.90 -17.12 -7.63
N ILE A 11 -7.60 -16.15 -8.27
CA ILE A 11 -8.39 -15.12 -7.60
C ILE A 11 -9.87 -15.42 -7.78
N THR A 12 -10.57 -15.61 -6.68
CA THR A 12 -12.04 -15.67 -6.65
C THR A 12 -12.59 -14.25 -6.59
N THR A 13 -13.51 -13.92 -7.49
CA THR A 13 -14.15 -12.60 -7.52
C THR A 13 -15.55 -12.69 -6.94
N PHE A 14 -15.81 -11.92 -5.88
CA PHE A 14 -17.11 -11.77 -5.27
C PHE A 14 -17.78 -10.47 -5.73
N HIS A 15 -18.92 -10.60 -6.38
CA HIS A 15 -19.73 -9.50 -6.90
C HIS A 15 -20.94 -9.25 -6.00
N LEU A 16 -21.44 -8.02 -6.02
CA LEU A 16 -22.71 -7.66 -5.38
C LEU A 16 -23.89 -8.05 -6.27
N LEU A 17 -24.29 -9.33 -6.23
CA LEU A 17 -25.32 -9.87 -7.12
C LEU A 17 -26.76 -9.77 -6.59
N GLY A 18 -26.94 -9.31 -5.38
CA GLY A 18 -28.26 -9.20 -4.75
C GLY A 18 -28.26 -8.32 -3.52
N SER A 19 -29.44 -8.12 -2.92
CA SER A 19 -29.54 -7.51 -1.60
C SER A 19 -28.83 -8.40 -0.61
N GLN A 20 -27.73 -7.89 -0.05
CA GLN A 20 -27.03 -8.59 1.03
C GLN A 20 -27.88 -8.45 2.30
N PRO A 21 -28.43 -9.53 2.83
CA PRO A 21 -29.19 -9.46 4.05
C PRO A 21 -28.28 -9.20 5.26
N ASP A 22 -28.86 -8.83 6.38
CA ASP A 22 -28.19 -8.66 7.66
C ASP A 22 -27.49 -9.97 8.17
N GLU A 23 -27.82 -11.11 7.56
CA GLU A 23 -27.20 -12.42 7.79
C GLU A 23 -25.67 -12.43 7.65
N MET A 24 -25.05 -11.52 6.86
CA MET A 24 -23.59 -11.48 6.72
C MET A 24 -22.93 -11.06 8.03
N GLY A 25 -23.46 -10.02 8.69
CA GLY A 25 -22.99 -9.57 9.99
C GLY A 25 -23.19 -10.64 11.08
N GLU A 26 -24.33 -11.35 11.07
CA GLU A 26 -24.60 -12.45 12.01
C GLU A 26 -23.60 -13.61 11.83
N LYS A 27 -23.30 -14.01 10.60
CA LYS A 27 -22.29 -15.04 10.30
C LYS A 27 -20.90 -14.60 10.75
N LEU A 28 -20.51 -13.35 10.51
CA LEU A 28 -19.25 -12.79 10.98
C LEU A 28 -19.17 -12.81 12.51
N LEU A 29 -20.22 -12.38 13.19
CA LEU A 29 -20.31 -12.40 14.65
C LEU A 29 -20.24 -13.83 15.20
N PHE A 30 -20.89 -14.79 14.55
CA PHE A 30 -20.80 -16.20 14.94
C PHE A 30 -19.38 -16.73 14.82
N HIS A 31 -18.72 -16.52 13.67
CA HIS A 31 -17.37 -17.02 13.43
C HIS A 31 -16.28 -16.29 14.24
N SER A 32 -16.50 -15.03 14.60
CA SER A 32 -15.55 -14.23 15.41
C SER A 32 -15.32 -14.79 16.82
N LYS A 33 -16.22 -15.65 17.31
CA LYS A 33 -16.05 -16.37 18.58
C LYS A 33 -14.81 -17.27 18.57
N TRP A 34 -14.40 -17.77 17.41
CA TRP A 34 -13.23 -18.63 17.24
C TRP A 34 -12.12 -17.98 16.39
N LYS A 35 -12.47 -16.97 15.59
CA LYS A 35 -11.53 -16.25 14.73
C LYS A 35 -11.52 -14.77 15.12
N LYS A 36 -10.62 -14.43 16.02
CA LYS A 36 -10.45 -13.04 16.48
C LYS A 36 -10.10 -12.12 15.32
N ALA A 37 -11.02 -11.23 14.97
CA ALA A 37 -10.86 -10.24 13.93
C ALA A 37 -10.40 -8.90 14.51
N VAL A 38 -9.41 -8.28 13.88
CA VAL A 38 -8.85 -6.95 14.20
C VAL A 38 -8.82 -6.10 12.95
N LEU A 39 -9.29 -4.86 13.06
CA LEU A 39 -9.20 -3.87 12.00
C LEU A 39 -8.07 -2.88 12.29
N VAL A 40 -7.32 -2.50 11.27
CA VAL A 40 -6.30 -1.45 11.29
C VAL A 40 -6.79 -0.27 10.47
N VAL A 41 -6.71 0.92 11.02
CA VAL A 41 -7.07 2.19 10.38
C VAL A 41 -5.85 3.11 10.45
N PRO A 42 -4.97 3.10 9.44
CA PRO A 42 -3.85 4.04 9.40
C PRO A 42 -4.39 5.45 9.11
N LEU A 43 -3.95 6.45 9.89
CA LEU A 43 -4.41 7.83 9.74
C LEU A 43 -3.33 8.85 10.11
N LEU A 44 -3.53 10.07 9.62
CA LEU A 44 -2.82 11.28 10.04
C LEU A 44 -3.75 12.14 10.90
N ALA A 45 -3.17 13.02 11.72
CA ALA A 45 -3.96 13.96 12.53
C ALA A 45 -4.89 14.85 11.66
N THR A 46 -4.48 15.17 10.44
CA THR A 46 -5.27 15.98 9.49
C THR A 46 -6.64 15.37 9.15
N GLU A 47 -6.82 14.06 9.30
CA GLU A 47 -8.11 13.41 9.00
C GLU A 47 -9.20 13.77 10.02
N PHE A 48 -8.84 14.17 11.25
CA PHE A 48 -9.81 14.56 12.28
C PHE A 48 -9.62 15.98 12.82
N THR A 49 -8.51 16.66 12.48
CA THR A 49 -8.26 18.05 12.90
C THR A 49 -8.70 19.07 11.84
N GLU A 50 -8.60 18.75 10.55
CA GLU A 50 -9.04 19.61 9.46
C GLU A 50 -10.57 19.64 9.35
N GLN A 51 -11.16 20.83 9.22
CA GLN A 51 -12.61 21.03 9.21
C GLN A 51 -13.32 20.25 8.10
N GLU A 52 -12.70 20.09 6.94
CA GLU A 52 -13.28 19.37 5.80
C GLU A 52 -13.24 17.83 5.97
N ASN A 53 -12.23 17.30 6.66
CA ASN A 53 -12.01 15.87 6.80
C ASN A 53 -12.73 15.29 8.01
N ARG A 54 -12.84 16.08 9.08
CA ARG A 54 -13.40 15.64 10.35
C ARG A 54 -14.78 14.98 10.26
N PRO A 55 -15.76 15.53 9.51
CA PRO A 55 -17.07 14.85 9.38
C PRO A 55 -16.99 13.49 8.71
N VAL A 56 -16.04 13.30 7.76
CA VAL A 56 -15.79 12.04 7.08
C VAL A 56 -15.24 11.01 8.08
N PHE A 57 -14.25 11.41 8.86
CA PHE A 57 -13.66 10.54 9.88
C PHE A 57 -14.69 10.17 10.97
N GLU A 58 -15.48 11.14 11.45
CA GLU A 58 -16.54 10.89 12.44
C GLU A 58 -17.59 9.89 11.92
N ASN A 59 -18.00 10.00 10.64
CA ASN A 59 -18.89 9.05 10.00
C ASN A 59 -18.29 7.62 9.95
N ILE A 60 -16.99 7.50 9.63
CA ILE A 60 -16.29 6.20 9.66
C ILE A 60 -16.35 5.61 11.07
N VAL A 61 -16.05 6.40 12.10
CA VAL A 61 -16.06 5.95 13.50
C VAL A 61 -17.46 5.51 13.95
N GLU A 62 -18.52 6.24 13.57
CA GLU A 62 -19.91 5.87 13.87
C GLU A 62 -20.26 4.49 13.29
N HIS A 63 -19.97 4.27 12.01
CA HIS A 63 -20.21 2.95 11.40
C HIS A 63 -19.32 1.84 12.00
N LEU A 64 -18.08 2.15 12.40
CA LEU A 64 -17.21 1.17 13.05
C LEU A 64 -17.70 0.80 14.47
N ALA A 65 -18.37 1.70 15.17
CA ALA A 65 -18.97 1.44 16.47
C ALA A 65 -20.12 0.41 16.40
N GLU A 66 -20.75 0.24 15.22
CA GLU A 66 -21.79 -0.76 14.97
C GLU A 66 -21.23 -2.16 14.65
N VAL A 67 -19.92 -2.32 14.48
CA VAL A 67 -19.29 -3.61 14.08
C VAL A 67 -18.92 -4.44 15.30
N GLU A 68 -19.84 -5.29 15.74
CA GLU A 68 -19.71 -6.07 16.98
C GLU A 68 -18.67 -7.20 16.92
N TYR A 69 -18.40 -7.77 15.74
CA TYR A 69 -17.48 -8.91 15.61
C TYR A 69 -16.01 -8.53 15.64
N LEU A 70 -15.65 -7.25 15.54
CA LEU A 70 -14.28 -6.78 15.67
C LEU A 70 -13.85 -6.76 17.14
N SER A 71 -12.88 -7.59 17.47
CA SER A 71 -12.34 -7.66 18.84
C SER A 71 -11.55 -6.41 19.21
N ARG A 72 -10.93 -5.75 18.25
CA ARG A 72 -10.16 -4.52 18.41
C ARG A 72 -10.10 -3.74 17.10
N ILE A 73 -10.07 -2.41 17.20
CA ILE A 73 -9.77 -1.51 16.08
C ILE A 73 -8.52 -0.71 16.45
N ILE A 74 -7.47 -0.84 15.64
CA ILE A 74 -6.17 -0.18 15.85
C ILE A 74 -6.11 1.05 14.96
N PHE A 75 -6.09 2.23 15.57
CA PHE A 75 -5.85 3.49 14.86
C PHE A 75 -4.36 3.77 14.85
N GLY A 76 -3.73 3.57 13.70
CA GLY A 76 -2.31 3.82 13.50
C GLY A 76 -2.06 5.30 13.24
N LEU A 77 -1.91 6.09 14.29
CA LEU A 77 -1.74 7.55 14.23
C LEU A 77 -0.27 7.90 13.98
N ASP A 78 0.00 8.47 12.80
CA ASP A 78 1.35 8.89 12.40
C ASP A 78 1.48 10.41 12.43
N ARG A 79 2.68 10.91 12.75
CA ARG A 79 3.05 12.35 12.75
C ARG A 79 2.09 13.24 13.55
N ALA A 80 1.69 12.79 14.71
CA ALA A 80 0.78 13.52 15.59
C ALA A 80 1.45 13.90 16.91
N SER A 81 0.98 14.98 17.52
CA SER A 81 1.34 15.38 18.88
C SER A 81 0.56 14.58 19.91
N ASP A 82 0.95 14.72 21.17
CA ASP A 82 0.25 14.11 22.31
C ASP A 82 -1.18 14.66 22.48
N GLU A 83 -1.37 15.95 22.23
CA GLU A 83 -2.67 16.61 22.28
C GLU A 83 -3.59 16.07 21.18
N GLU A 84 -3.06 15.89 19.97
CA GLU A 84 -3.82 15.30 18.86
C GLU A 84 -4.21 13.84 19.16
N ALA A 85 -3.32 13.06 19.77
CA ALA A 85 -3.62 11.68 20.16
C ALA A 85 -4.74 11.62 21.25
N LEU A 86 -4.75 12.56 22.20
CA LEU A 86 -5.83 12.69 23.18
C LEU A 86 -7.14 13.12 22.53
N ALA A 87 -7.10 14.11 21.62
CA ALA A 87 -8.27 14.54 20.86
C ALA A 87 -8.89 13.41 20.04
N LEU A 88 -8.06 12.56 19.45
CA LEU A 88 -8.53 11.34 18.76
C LEU A 88 -9.28 10.42 19.72
N ALA A 89 -8.72 10.15 20.92
CA ALA A 89 -9.36 9.30 21.91
C ALA A 89 -10.75 9.85 22.33
N ASP A 90 -10.86 11.17 22.50
CA ASP A 90 -12.13 11.81 22.84
C ASP A 90 -13.17 11.70 21.73
N ILE A 91 -12.75 11.85 20.46
CA ILE A 91 -13.65 11.62 19.31
C ILE A 91 -14.15 10.18 19.30
N LEU A 92 -13.26 9.19 19.43
CA LEU A 92 -13.62 7.76 19.39
C LEU A 92 -14.63 7.41 20.50
N LYS A 93 -14.39 7.90 21.73
CA LYS A 93 -15.30 7.70 22.87
C LYS A 93 -16.65 8.39 22.67
N SER A 94 -16.64 9.63 22.17
CA SER A 94 -17.87 10.41 21.94
C SER A 94 -18.82 9.76 20.93
N LYS A 95 -18.26 8.96 20.01
CA LYS A 95 -19.01 8.19 19.00
C LYS A 95 -19.35 6.76 19.49
N GLY A 96 -19.09 6.44 20.75
CA GLY A 96 -19.43 5.14 21.34
C GLY A 96 -18.49 3.99 20.98
N LEU A 97 -17.36 4.25 20.35
CA LEU A 97 -16.37 3.21 20.03
C LEU A 97 -15.56 2.86 21.29
N ASN A 98 -15.70 1.63 21.78
CA ASN A 98 -15.09 1.20 23.04
C ASN A 98 -13.95 0.20 22.87
N ASN A 99 -13.87 -0.47 21.73
CA ASN A 99 -12.88 -1.50 21.41
C ASN A 99 -11.69 -0.97 20.59
N PHE A 100 -11.38 0.32 20.72
CA PHE A 100 -10.25 0.94 20.01
C PHE A 100 -8.91 0.77 20.75
N LEU A 101 -7.84 0.95 20.01
CA LEU A 101 -6.46 1.14 20.46
C LEU A 101 -5.81 2.21 19.58
N ILE A 102 -5.19 3.21 20.18
CA ILE A 102 -4.41 4.21 19.46
C ILE A 102 -2.94 3.78 19.46
N GLN A 103 -2.40 3.52 18.28
CA GLN A 103 -0.97 3.37 18.05
C GLN A 103 -0.42 4.76 17.73
N HIS A 104 0.05 5.47 18.74
CA HIS A 104 0.65 6.79 18.57
C HIS A 104 2.13 6.64 18.20
N ASN A 105 2.45 6.67 16.90
CA ASN A 105 3.80 6.39 16.39
C ASN A 105 4.89 7.33 16.92
N SER A 106 4.53 8.59 17.21
CA SER A 106 5.43 9.60 17.79
C SER A 106 5.49 9.53 19.32
N GLY A 107 4.58 8.80 19.98
CA GLY A 107 4.56 8.62 21.44
C GLY A 107 5.72 7.76 21.91
N ALA A 108 6.17 7.99 23.16
CA ALA A 108 7.39 7.37 23.71
C ALA A 108 7.41 5.84 23.62
N GLY A 109 6.25 5.17 23.86
CA GLY A 109 6.14 3.72 23.82
C GLY A 109 6.44 3.15 22.44
N PHE A 110 5.69 3.57 21.41
CA PHE A 110 5.88 3.05 20.05
C PHE A 110 7.15 3.58 19.38
N ALA A 111 7.60 4.80 19.71
CA ALA A 111 8.89 5.30 19.25
C ALA A 111 10.05 4.41 19.71
N SER A 112 10.00 3.89 20.95
CA SER A 112 11.01 2.94 21.47
C SER A 112 11.03 1.62 20.71
N ILE A 113 9.85 1.11 20.32
CA ILE A 113 9.73 -0.09 19.46
C ILE A 113 10.37 0.15 18.09
N TYR A 114 10.08 1.28 17.44
CA TYR A 114 10.72 1.62 16.16
C TYR A 114 12.23 1.74 16.28
N GLN A 115 12.74 2.38 17.34
CA GLN A 115 14.17 2.46 17.60
C GLN A 115 14.79 1.08 17.73
N LYS A 116 14.19 0.19 18.52
CA LYS A 116 14.67 -1.18 18.71
C LYS A 116 14.68 -1.98 17.40
N LEU A 117 13.65 -1.82 16.57
CA LEU A 117 13.58 -2.43 15.24
C LEU A 117 14.72 -1.90 14.34
N SER A 118 14.96 -0.59 14.37
CA SER A 118 16.05 0.06 13.59
C SER A 118 17.42 -0.42 14.05
N GLU A 119 17.71 -0.47 15.35
CA GLU A 119 18.94 -1.00 15.93
C GLU A 119 19.18 -2.47 15.57
N ALA A 120 18.10 -3.22 15.42
CA ALA A 120 18.15 -4.59 14.91
C ALA A 120 18.34 -4.66 13.39
N GLY A 121 18.46 -3.55 12.67
CA GLY A 121 18.70 -3.47 11.23
C GLY A 121 17.45 -3.58 10.37
N PHE A 122 16.27 -3.43 10.96
CA PHE A 122 15.02 -3.26 10.22
C PHE A 122 14.81 -1.76 9.98
N ARG A 123 15.08 -1.29 8.77
CA ARG A 123 14.98 0.14 8.46
C ARG A 123 13.52 0.57 8.38
N LEU A 124 13.02 1.12 9.47
CA LEU A 124 11.69 1.68 9.65
C LEU A 124 11.77 3.15 10.07
N ASP A 125 12.86 3.85 9.67
CA ASP A 125 13.17 5.20 10.12
C ASP A 125 12.27 6.24 9.44
N GLN A 126 11.88 5.99 8.18
CA GLN A 126 11.09 6.94 7.40
C GLN A 126 9.60 6.78 7.69
N PRO A 127 8.91 7.83 8.14
CA PRO A 127 7.45 7.82 8.31
C PRO A 127 6.74 7.55 6.98
N GLY A 128 5.69 6.73 7.01
CA GLY A 128 4.91 6.40 5.83
C GLY A 128 3.82 5.37 6.09
N LYS A 129 2.88 5.24 5.15
CA LYS A 129 1.75 4.33 5.28
C LYS A 129 2.19 2.88 5.54
N GLY A 130 3.13 2.37 4.75
CA GLY A 130 3.60 0.99 4.89
C GLY A 130 4.30 0.73 6.23
N ARG A 131 5.12 1.68 6.72
CA ARG A 131 5.73 1.62 8.06
C ARG A 131 4.67 1.57 9.16
N ASN A 132 3.68 2.46 9.08
CA ASN A 132 2.57 2.53 10.04
C ASN A 132 1.78 1.21 10.07
N MET A 133 1.35 0.73 8.90
CA MET A 133 0.66 -0.55 8.76
C MET A 133 1.48 -1.72 9.30
N PHE A 134 2.79 -1.76 9.03
CA PHE A 134 3.65 -2.84 9.51
C PHE A 134 3.64 -2.95 11.04
N LEU A 135 3.75 -1.84 11.77
CA LEU A 135 3.67 -1.87 13.23
C LEU A 135 2.27 -2.27 13.71
N SER A 136 1.21 -1.73 13.08
CA SER A 136 -0.18 -2.12 13.39
C SER A 136 -0.41 -3.63 13.23
N PHE A 137 0.19 -4.24 12.22
CA PHE A 137 0.14 -5.70 12.03
C PHE A 137 0.82 -6.45 13.19
N GLY A 138 1.98 -5.97 13.65
CA GLY A 138 2.65 -6.51 14.83
C GLY A 138 1.80 -6.43 16.09
N ILE A 139 1.15 -5.30 16.30
CA ILE A 139 0.20 -5.11 17.41
C ILE A 139 -0.97 -6.09 17.30
N ALA A 140 -1.56 -6.22 16.13
CA ALA A 140 -2.66 -7.16 15.90
C ALA A 140 -2.24 -8.62 16.17
N LEU A 141 -1.03 -9.01 15.72
CA LEU A 141 -0.46 -10.33 15.97
C LEU A 141 -0.17 -10.56 17.47
N ALA A 142 0.40 -9.56 18.17
CA ALA A 142 0.65 -9.62 19.62
C ALA A 142 -0.65 -9.74 20.43
N LEU A 143 -1.73 -9.15 19.95
CA LEU A 143 -3.08 -9.30 20.52
C LEU A 143 -3.75 -10.64 20.17
N GLY A 144 -3.09 -11.51 19.41
CA GLY A 144 -3.61 -12.83 19.04
C GLY A 144 -4.70 -12.80 17.97
N ALA A 145 -4.69 -11.82 17.06
CA ALA A 145 -5.62 -11.77 15.94
C ALA A 145 -5.42 -12.96 15.00
N GLN A 146 -6.50 -13.59 14.53
CA GLN A 146 -6.50 -14.57 13.47
C GLN A 146 -6.83 -13.98 12.09
N CYS A 147 -7.62 -12.91 12.07
CA CYS A 147 -7.97 -12.18 10.86
C CYS A 147 -7.65 -10.70 11.07
N ILE A 148 -6.90 -10.10 10.17
CA ILE A 148 -6.47 -8.70 10.25
C ILE A 148 -6.90 -7.97 8.99
N GLY A 149 -7.75 -6.96 9.12
CA GLY A 149 -8.16 -6.08 8.02
C GLY A 149 -7.50 -4.72 8.10
N VAL A 150 -7.46 -4.04 6.96
CA VAL A 150 -7.04 -2.63 6.85
C VAL A 150 -8.13 -1.87 6.09
N VAL A 151 -8.39 -0.65 6.51
CA VAL A 151 -9.25 0.30 5.79
C VAL A 151 -8.69 1.71 5.93
N ASP A 152 -8.76 2.51 4.87
CA ASP A 152 -8.30 3.90 4.90
C ASP A 152 -9.26 4.80 5.71
N ALA A 153 -8.73 5.87 6.30
CA ALA A 153 -9.46 6.76 7.22
C ALA A 153 -10.18 7.93 6.51
N ASP A 154 -10.13 8.01 5.19
CA ASP A 154 -10.56 9.15 4.38
C ASP A 154 -11.71 8.82 3.39
N ILE A 155 -12.40 7.70 3.61
CA ILE A 155 -13.47 7.22 2.73
C ILE A 155 -14.76 7.97 3.00
N ARG A 156 -15.18 8.85 2.09
CA ARG A 156 -16.40 9.67 2.21
C ARG A 156 -17.69 8.88 2.10
N THR A 157 -17.66 7.80 1.33
CA THR A 157 -18.81 6.89 1.10
C THR A 157 -18.74 5.65 1.99
N PHE A 158 -18.10 5.76 3.16
CA PHE A 158 -17.93 4.66 4.09
C PHE A 158 -19.28 4.14 4.60
N ASP A 159 -19.45 2.82 4.58
CA ASP A 159 -20.59 2.09 5.12
C ASP A 159 -20.07 0.85 5.84
N ARG A 160 -20.65 0.49 6.97
CA ARG A 160 -20.35 -0.73 7.74
C ARG A 160 -20.28 -1.99 6.86
N LYS A 161 -21.18 -2.11 5.87
CA LYS A 161 -21.22 -3.26 4.95
C LYS A 161 -19.94 -3.44 4.13
N MET A 162 -19.14 -2.39 3.96
CA MET A 162 -17.82 -2.51 3.32
C MET A 162 -16.90 -3.41 4.14
N ILE A 163 -16.91 -3.22 5.47
CA ILE A 163 -16.10 -4.02 6.40
C ILE A 163 -16.60 -5.46 6.45
N ASP A 164 -17.91 -5.65 6.52
CA ASP A 164 -18.51 -6.98 6.52
C ASP A 164 -18.11 -7.77 5.26
N ARG A 165 -18.19 -7.16 4.09
CA ARG A 165 -17.81 -7.76 2.81
C ARG A 165 -16.32 -8.06 2.73
N LEU A 166 -15.48 -7.16 3.21
CA LEU A 166 -14.03 -7.32 3.20
C LEU A 166 -13.58 -8.50 4.08
N PHE A 167 -14.16 -8.65 5.27
CA PHE A 167 -13.80 -9.69 6.23
C PHE A 167 -14.44 -11.04 5.93
N PHE A 168 -15.59 -11.08 5.27
CA PHE A 168 -16.37 -12.31 5.07
C PHE A 168 -15.57 -13.44 4.41
N PRO A 169 -14.79 -13.23 3.34
CA PRO A 169 -13.99 -14.29 2.76
C PRO A 169 -12.97 -14.90 3.74
N VAL A 170 -12.32 -14.07 4.57
CA VAL A 170 -11.27 -14.54 5.47
C VAL A 170 -11.86 -15.18 6.73
N VAL A 171 -12.86 -14.54 7.34
CA VAL A 171 -13.45 -14.99 8.61
C VAL A 171 -14.34 -16.21 8.41
N VAL A 172 -15.23 -16.17 7.40
CA VAL A 172 -16.29 -17.18 7.19
C VAL A 172 -15.88 -18.24 6.18
N LEU A 173 -15.27 -17.83 5.04
CA LEU A 173 -14.99 -18.73 3.93
C LEU A 173 -13.55 -19.30 3.94
N ASN A 174 -12.73 -18.94 4.93
CA ASN A 174 -11.35 -19.43 5.11
C ASN A 174 -10.39 -19.05 3.97
N TYR A 175 -10.61 -17.92 3.31
CA TYR A 175 -9.61 -17.37 2.41
C TYR A 175 -8.44 -16.81 3.21
N GLN A 176 -7.23 -16.92 2.64
CA GLN A 176 -6.04 -16.36 3.26
C GLN A 176 -5.91 -14.85 3.02
N PHE A 177 -6.47 -14.36 1.91
CA PHE A 177 -6.42 -12.96 1.53
C PHE A 177 -7.71 -12.51 0.87
N SER A 178 -8.16 -11.31 1.22
CA SER A 178 -9.28 -10.61 0.62
C SER A 178 -8.88 -9.17 0.28
N LYS A 179 -9.25 -8.68 -0.90
CA LYS A 179 -8.96 -7.32 -1.36
C LYS A 179 -10.22 -6.67 -1.91
N ALA A 180 -10.49 -5.46 -1.46
CA ALA A 180 -11.61 -4.69 -1.98
C ALA A 180 -11.36 -4.20 -3.42
N TYR A 181 -12.43 -4.13 -4.21
CA TYR A 181 -12.47 -3.38 -5.45
C TYR A 181 -13.76 -2.56 -5.56
N TYR A 182 -13.69 -1.47 -6.29
CA TYR A 182 -14.77 -0.49 -6.44
C TYR A 182 -14.48 0.44 -7.62
N ALA A 183 -15.50 1.17 -8.08
CA ALA A 183 -15.36 2.25 -9.05
C ALA A 183 -15.09 3.57 -8.31
N ARG A 184 -13.93 4.19 -8.56
CA ARG A 184 -13.60 5.49 -7.97
C ARG A 184 -14.26 6.61 -8.75
N LEU A 185 -15.33 7.11 -8.17
CA LEU A 185 -16.12 8.22 -8.71
C LEU A 185 -16.28 9.27 -7.62
N LYS A 186 -16.19 10.52 -8.01
CA LYS A 186 -16.61 11.65 -7.19
C LYS A 186 -17.61 12.45 -8.02
N GLU A 187 -18.83 12.58 -7.50
CA GLU A 187 -19.93 13.15 -8.27
C GLU A 187 -20.08 12.44 -9.63
N ASP A 188 -19.84 13.15 -10.73
CA ASP A 188 -19.90 12.67 -12.11
C ASP A 188 -18.53 12.51 -12.79
N GLN A 189 -17.42 12.44 -12.01
CA GLN A 189 -16.06 12.31 -12.54
C GLN A 189 -15.38 10.98 -12.18
N LEU A 190 -14.61 10.45 -13.14
CA LEU A 190 -13.73 9.30 -12.94
C LEU A 190 -12.45 9.71 -12.20
N TYR A 191 -12.17 9.00 -11.10
CA TYR A 191 -10.94 9.15 -10.33
C TYR A 191 -10.08 7.88 -10.37
N GLY A 192 -9.09 7.77 -9.48
CA GLY A 192 -8.15 6.64 -9.49
C GLY A 192 -7.06 6.77 -10.54
N ARG A 193 -6.53 7.98 -10.74
CA ARG A 193 -5.50 8.31 -11.76
C ARG A 193 -4.26 7.42 -11.64
N ALA A 194 -3.75 7.18 -10.43
CA ALA A 194 -2.57 6.33 -10.24
C ALA A 194 -2.78 4.90 -10.78
N LYS A 195 -3.98 4.32 -10.63
CA LYS A 195 -4.31 3.03 -11.24
C LYS A 195 -4.49 3.15 -12.76
N ARG A 196 -5.41 4.03 -13.19
CA ARG A 196 -5.85 4.11 -14.60
C ARG A 196 -4.77 4.63 -15.55
N LEU A 197 -3.99 5.61 -15.10
CA LEU A 197 -3.03 6.33 -15.95
C LEU A 197 -1.58 5.89 -15.72
N LEU A 198 -1.25 5.25 -14.59
CA LEU A 198 0.11 4.76 -14.34
C LEU A 198 0.15 3.23 -14.31
N LEU A 199 -0.50 2.59 -13.33
CA LEU A 199 -0.25 1.17 -13.05
C LEU A 199 -0.81 0.25 -14.14
N ASP A 200 -2.07 0.42 -14.56
CA ASP A 200 -2.66 -0.42 -15.60
C ASP A 200 -1.89 -0.31 -16.93
N PRO A 201 -1.60 0.92 -17.45
CA PRO A 201 -0.82 1.01 -18.68
C PRO A 201 0.61 0.48 -18.53
N LEU A 202 1.25 0.64 -17.38
CA LEU A 202 2.59 0.11 -17.11
C LEU A 202 2.61 -1.43 -17.09
N LEU A 203 1.65 -2.06 -16.42
CA LEU A 203 1.51 -3.52 -16.40
C LEU A 203 1.23 -4.08 -17.80
N ILE A 204 0.37 -3.41 -18.60
CA ILE A 204 0.10 -3.83 -19.98
C ILE A 204 1.34 -3.63 -20.86
N ALA A 205 2.11 -2.56 -20.67
CA ALA A 205 3.36 -2.33 -21.39
C ALA A 205 4.40 -3.41 -21.05
N LEU A 206 4.57 -3.75 -19.78
CA LEU A 206 5.41 -4.88 -19.34
C LEU A 206 4.95 -6.19 -19.97
N LYS A 207 3.64 -6.48 -19.94
CA LYS A 207 3.09 -7.68 -20.57
C LYS A 207 3.44 -7.75 -22.06
N ARG A 208 3.27 -6.68 -22.82
CA ARG A 208 3.63 -6.63 -24.26
C ARG A 208 5.12 -6.95 -24.48
N LYS A 209 6.01 -6.28 -23.71
CA LYS A 209 7.45 -6.50 -23.85
C LYS A 209 7.85 -7.94 -23.61
N PHE A 210 7.32 -8.57 -22.57
CA PHE A 210 7.75 -9.92 -22.18
C PHE A 210 7.00 -11.04 -22.91
N THR A 211 5.86 -10.76 -23.53
CA THR A 211 5.19 -11.74 -24.41
C THR A 211 6.09 -12.10 -25.61
N ASP A 212 6.83 -11.14 -26.14
CA ASP A 212 7.70 -11.35 -27.30
C ASP A 212 9.03 -12.04 -26.91
N THR A 213 9.50 -11.89 -25.68
CA THR A 213 10.76 -12.45 -25.18
C THR A 213 10.62 -13.82 -24.48
N GLN A 214 9.40 -14.29 -24.27
CA GLN A 214 9.08 -15.54 -23.57
C GLN A 214 9.59 -15.59 -22.10
N GLU A 215 9.71 -14.47 -21.43
CA GLU A 215 10.07 -14.41 -20.01
C GLU A 215 8.87 -14.73 -19.12
N ASP A 216 8.53 -16.01 -19.03
CA ASP A 216 7.34 -16.53 -18.35
C ASP A 216 7.22 -16.10 -16.87
N ARG A 217 8.33 -15.85 -16.18
CA ARG A 217 8.30 -15.50 -14.74
C ARG A 217 7.69 -14.14 -14.53
N VAL A 218 8.20 -13.11 -15.25
CA VAL A 218 7.67 -11.74 -15.20
C VAL A 218 6.23 -11.71 -15.68
N LEU A 219 5.92 -12.41 -16.79
CA LEU A 219 4.56 -12.49 -17.33
C LEU A 219 3.54 -13.02 -16.31
N ARG A 220 3.88 -14.07 -15.55
CA ARG A 220 2.96 -14.65 -14.56
C ARG A 220 2.59 -13.67 -13.47
N ILE A 221 3.54 -12.88 -12.95
CA ILE A 221 3.24 -11.84 -11.95
C ILE A 221 2.41 -10.72 -12.56
N VAL A 222 2.80 -10.23 -13.73
CA VAL A 222 2.08 -9.15 -14.42
C VAL A 222 0.65 -9.57 -14.72
N ASP A 223 0.41 -10.78 -15.23
CA ASP A 223 -0.92 -11.32 -15.47
C ASP A 223 -1.73 -11.46 -14.18
N PHE A 224 -1.10 -11.92 -13.10
CA PHE A 224 -1.75 -12.00 -11.81
C PHE A 224 -2.21 -10.61 -11.33
N LEU A 225 -1.35 -9.60 -11.42
CA LEU A 225 -1.68 -8.22 -11.03
C LEU A 225 -2.82 -7.64 -11.89
N LEU A 226 -2.80 -7.89 -13.21
CA LEU A 226 -3.85 -7.46 -14.14
C LEU A 226 -5.21 -8.15 -13.91
N ASN A 227 -5.26 -9.26 -13.19
CA ASN A 227 -6.52 -9.91 -12.84
C ASN A 227 -7.26 -9.27 -11.66
N PHE A 228 -6.61 -8.40 -10.89
CA PHE A 228 -7.31 -7.59 -9.89
C PHE A 228 -8.04 -6.42 -10.55
N HIS A 229 -9.27 -6.20 -10.12
CA HIS A 229 -10.07 -5.05 -10.58
C HIS A 229 -9.53 -3.73 -10.07
N TYR A 230 -8.96 -3.71 -8.84
CA TYR A 230 -8.34 -2.52 -8.26
C TYR A 230 -7.09 -2.88 -7.44
N GLN A 231 -5.90 -2.81 -8.06
CA GLN A 231 -4.62 -3.21 -7.44
C GLN A 231 -4.21 -2.29 -6.27
N LEU A 232 -4.54 -1.00 -6.36
CA LEU A 232 -4.13 0.03 -5.42
C LEU A 232 -5.20 0.37 -4.35
N SER A 233 -6.23 -0.50 -4.13
CA SER A 233 -7.10 -0.30 -2.98
C SER A 233 -6.32 -0.52 -1.68
N GLY A 234 -6.55 0.34 -0.68
CA GLY A 234 -5.96 0.19 0.64
C GLY A 234 -6.67 -0.85 1.51
N GLU A 235 -7.89 -1.23 1.11
CA GLU A 235 -8.77 -2.11 1.87
C GLU A 235 -8.44 -3.58 1.58
N VAL A 236 -7.88 -4.25 2.58
CA VAL A 236 -7.46 -5.66 2.51
C VAL A 236 -7.76 -6.38 3.82
N ALA A 237 -7.89 -7.71 3.76
CA ALA A 237 -7.95 -8.55 4.94
C ALA A 237 -7.07 -9.80 4.76
N PHE A 238 -6.41 -10.20 5.83
CA PHE A 238 -5.46 -11.30 5.86
C PHE A 238 -5.83 -12.33 6.93
N GLU A 239 -5.54 -13.56 6.64
CA GLU A 239 -5.37 -14.59 7.66
C GLU A 239 -3.97 -14.43 8.30
N ASN A 240 -3.84 -14.66 9.61
CA ASN A 240 -2.62 -14.31 10.36
C ASN A 240 -1.38 -15.09 9.93
N SER A 241 -1.51 -16.37 9.55
CA SER A 241 -0.37 -17.19 9.14
C SER A 241 0.22 -16.70 7.82
N LEU A 242 -0.60 -16.17 6.93
CA LEU A 242 -0.14 -15.51 5.71
C LEU A 242 0.57 -14.19 6.06
N LEU A 243 -0.09 -13.32 6.82
CA LEU A 243 0.42 -11.99 7.18
C LEU A 243 1.79 -12.05 7.86
N ARG A 244 2.01 -12.99 8.77
CA ARG A 244 3.31 -13.18 9.45
C ARG A 244 4.47 -13.43 8.50
N ARG A 245 4.23 -14.24 7.46
CA ARG A 245 5.24 -14.65 6.47
C ARG A 245 5.46 -13.61 5.36
N MET A 246 4.51 -12.70 5.16
CA MET A 246 4.60 -11.67 4.14
C MET A 246 5.61 -10.60 4.50
N HIS A 247 6.31 -10.10 3.49
CA HIS A 247 7.07 -8.88 3.58
C HIS A 247 6.20 -7.70 3.16
N PHE A 248 6.45 -6.54 3.74
CA PHE A 248 5.72 -5.32 3.43
C PHE A 248 6.70 -4.21 3.04
N ALA A 249 6.38 -3.48 1.99
CA ALA A 249 7.09 -2.26 1.64
C ALA A 249 6.72 -1.15 2.65
N THR A 250 7.68 -0.29 2.97
CA THR A 250 7.49 0.76 4.00
C THR A 250 6.99 2.09 3.43
N ASN A 251 6.94 2.22 2.09
CA ASN A 251 6.53 3.41 1.34
C ASN A 251 5.13 3.26 0.69
N TRP A 252 4.79 4.12 -0.27
CA TRP A 252 3.54 4.08 -1.04
C TRP A 252 3.42 2.89 -2.02
N GLY A 253 4.44 2.07 -2.15
CA GLY A 253 4.38 0.81 -2.90
C GLY A 253 3.80 -0.36 -2.11
N VAL A 254 3.33 -0.13 -0.87
CA VAL A 254 2.85 -1.20 0.01
C VAL A 254 1.73 -2.02 -0.60
N GLU A 255 0.78 -1.40 -1.31
CA GLU A 255 -0.36 -2.10 -1.93
C GLU A 255 0.11 -3.04 -3.04
N ILE A 256 0.97 -2.56 -3.95
CA ILE A 256 1.46 -3.38 -5.07
C ILE A 256 2.39 -4.50 -4.58
N PHE A 257 3.25 -4.20 -3.60
CA PHE A 257 4.14 -5.21 -3.02
C PHE A 257 3.37 -6.29 -2.25
N THR A 258 2.31 -5.89 -1.54
CA THR A 258 1.39 -6.85 -0.89
C THR A 258 0.81 -7.84 -1.89
N LEU A 259 0.40 -7.41 -3.09
CA LEU A 259 -0.12 -8.32 -4.11
C LEU A 259 0.96 -9.26 -4.68
N ILE A 260 2.20 -8.79 -4.82
CA ILE A 260 3.32 -9.65 -5.23
C ILE A 260 3.60 -10.73 -4.17
N GLU A 261 3.59 -10.37 -2.89
CA GLU A 261 3.74 -11.32 -1.79
C GLU A 261 2.56 -12.30 -1.69
N VAL A 262 1.34 -11.83 -1.94
CA VAL A 262 0.13 -12.67 -2.04
C VAL A 262 0.25 -13.67 -3.19
N TYR A 263 0.72 -13.25 -4.36
CA TYR A 263 0.98 -14.16 -5.50
C TYR A 263 1.86 -15.34 -5.11
N ARG A 264 2.88 -15.07 -4.30
CA ARG A 264 3.92 -16.04 -3.92
C ARG A 264 3.52 -16.94 -2.76
N LYS A 265 2.77 -16.39 -1.79
CA LYS A 265 2.58 -17.03 -0.48
C LYS A 265 1.16 -17.46 -0.18
N ALA A 266 0.15 -16.91 -0.87
CA ALA A 266 -1.24 -17.24 -0.64
C ALA A 266 -1.73 -18.36 -1.57
N SER A 267 -2.50 -19.29 -1.00
CA SER A 267 -3.16 -20.37 -1.74
C SER A 267 -4.59 -20.03 -2.12
N THR A 268 -5.29 -19.25 -1.30
CA THR A 268 -6.68 -18.85 -1.52
C THR A 268 -6.82 -17.33 -1.47
N ILE A 269 -7.22 -16.75 -2.59
CA ILE A 269 -7.21 -15.29 -2.81
C ILE A 269 -8.60 -14.86 -3.26
N ALA A 270 -9.13 -13.84 -2.61
CA ALA A 270 -10.39 -13.19 -2.96
C ALA A 270 -10.17 -11.74 -3.37
N GLN A 271 -10.99 -11.26 -4.32
CA GLN A 271 -11.28 -9.85 -4.50
C GLN A 271 -12.79 -9.63 -4.36
N VAL A 272 -13.19 -8.57 -3.69
CA VAL A 272 -14.57 -8.36 -3.26
C VAL A 272 -15.06 -6.99 -3.70
N GLU A 273 -16.20 -6.93 -4.35
CA GLU A 273 -16.92 -5.68 -4.57
C GLU A 273 -17.52 -5.21 -3.26
N VAL A 274 -16.91 -4.17 -2.66
CA VAL A 274 -17.33 -3.71 -1.33
C VAL A 274 -18.43 -2.67 -1.37
N LEU A 275 -18.63 -1.99 -2.50
CA LEU A 275 -19.64 -0.95 -2.67
C LEU A 275 -20.25 -1.04 -4.07
N GLY A 276 -21.58 -1.03 -4.15
CA GLY A 276 -22.34 -1.09 -5.40
C GLY A 276 -22.56 0.26 -6.08
N GLY A 277 -21.72 1.26 -5.80
CA GLY A 277 -21.86 2.62 -6.32
C GLY A 277 -20.51 3.35 -6.35
N ALA A 278 -20.59 4.68 -6.36
CA ALA A 278 -19.42 5.53 -6.35
C ALA A 278 -18.63 5.37 -5.04
N TYR A 279 -17.33 5.15 -5.15
CA TYR A 279 -16.40 5.19 -4.04
C TYR A 279 -15.64 6.51 -4.08
N ASP A 280 -15.88 7.37 -3.09
CA ASP A 280 -15.22 8.67 -2.94
C ASP A 280 -14.34 8.68 -1.70
N HIS A 281 -13.13 9.18 -1.84
CA HIS A 281 -12.19 9.46 -0.77
C HIS A 281 -11.31 10.67 -1.11
N LYS A 282 -10.48 11.11 -0.18
CA LYS A 282 -9.55 12.25 -0.37
C LYS A 282 -8.68 12.06 -1.63
N HIS A 283 -8.55 13.10 -2.41
CA HIS A 283 -7.76 13.11 -3.64
C HIS A 283 -6.42 13.81 -3.42
N GLN A 284 -5.35 13.17 -3.89
CA GLN A 284 -4.04 13.81 -3.95
C GLN A 284 -4.01 14.81 -5.12
N PRO A 285 -3.59 16.05 -4.90
CA PRO A 285 -3.43 17.02 -5.98
C PRO A 285 -2.33 16.54 -6.93
N ILE A 286 -2.43 16.96 -8.19
CA ILE A 286 -1.32 16.88 -9.13
C ILE A 286 -0.35 17.97 -8.72
N SER A 287 0.74 17.63 -8.05
CA SER A 287 1.77 18.59 -7.68
C SER A 287 2.73 18.79 -8.86
N GLU A 288 2.70 19.94 -9.48
CA GLU A 288 3.60 20.27 -10.60
C GLU A 288 4.98 20.78 -10.14
N GLU A 289 5.10 21.31 -8.92
CA GLU A 289 6.27 22.09 -8.49
C GLU A 289 7.26 21.35 -7.58
N ASP A 290 6.88 20.27 -6.93
CA ASP A 290 7.75 19.55 -6.01
C ASP A 290 7.57 18.02 -6.11
N GLY A 291 8.43 17.39 -6.87
CA GLY A 291 8.45 15.92 -7.06
C GLY A 291 8.60 15.09 -5.76
N SER A 292 8.72 15.74 -4.60
CA SER A 292 8.82 15.11 -3.29
C SER A 292 7.47 14.76 -2.65
N ARG A 293 6.35 15.24 -3.21
CA ARG A 293 5.00 15.07 -2.63
C ARG A 293 3.96 14.78 -3.72
N GLY A 294 2.75 14.41 -3.30
CA GLY A 294 1.60 14.23 -4.18
C GLY A 294 1.67 12.98 -5.06
N ILE A 295 0.95 13.02 -6.18
CA ILE A 295 0.75 11.85 -7.05
C ILE A 295 2.04 11.42 -7.79
N HIS A 296 2.98 12.34 -8.01
CA HIS A 296 4.30 12.03 -8.60
C HIS A 296 5.11 11.13 -7.66
N LYS A 297 5.29 11.54 -6.39
CA LYS A 297 6.01 10.73 -5.39
C LYS A 297 5.38 9.36 -5.21
N MET A 298 4.04 9.31 -5.14
CA MET A 298 3.31 8.05 -5.11
C MET A 298 3.62 7.19 -6.34
N GLY A 299 3.64 7.79 -7.52
CA GLY A 299 3.98 7.11 -8.78
C GLY A 299 5.39 6.53 -8.76
N VAL A 300 6.38 7.31 -8.33
CA VAL A 300 7.77 6.86 -8.17
C VAL A 300 7.86 5.67 -7.23
N ASP A 301 7.22 5.74 -6.06
CA ASP A 301 7.25 4.64 -5.08
C ASP A 301 6.61 3.35 -5.61
N ILE A 302 5.47 3.46 -6.30
CA ILE A 302 4.78 2.32 -6.92
C ILE A 302 5.67 1.68 -7.99
N VAL A 303 6.23 2.48 -8.89
CA VAL A 303 7.06 1.97 -10.01
C VAL A 303 8.37 1.38 -9.49
N THR A 304 9.06 2.07 -8.58
CA THR A 304 10.30 1.56 -7.98
C THR A 304 10.05 0.25 -7.26
N THR A 305 8.95 0.16 -6.49
CA THR A 305 8.59 -1.07 -5.78
C THR A 305 8.30 -2.22 -6.73
N LEU A 306 7.49 -1.99 -7.76
CA LEU A 306 7.16 -2.99 -8.77
C LEU A 306 8.41 -3.49 -9.50
N LEU A 307 9.22 -2.57 -10.04
CA LEU A 307 10.42 -2.94 -10.79
C LEU A 307 11.48 -3.59 -9.90
N SER A 308 11.69 -3.10 -8.67
CA SER A 308 12.60 -3.74 -7.71
C SER A 308 12.19 -5.18 -7.40
N ALA A 309 10.90 -5.42 -7.20
CA ALA A 309 10.39 -6.76 -6.95
C ALA A 309 10.62 -7.68 -8.16
N LEU A 310 10.41 -7.19 -9.38
CA LEU A 310 10.68 -7.96 -10.60
C LEU A 310 12.18 -8.25 -10.79
N VAL A 311 13.06 -7.30 -10.44
CA VAL A 311 14.53 -7.49 -10.47
C VAL A 311 14.97 -8.54 -9.45
N ILE A 312 14.60 -8.34 -8.19
CA ILE A 312 15.09 -9.18 -7.08
C ILE A 312 14.53 -10.59 -7.17
N GLU A 313 13.26 -10.69 -7.53
CA GLU A 313 12.51 -11.92 -7.38
C GLU A 313 12.42 -12.75 -8.67
N GLU A 314 12.40 -12.08 -9.82
CA GLU A 314 12.24 -12.75 -11.12
C GLU A 314 13.47 -12.59 -12.02
N GLY A 315 14.48 -11.85 -11.56
CA GLY A 315 15.74 -11.66 -12.29
C GLY A 315 15.59 -10.73 -13.50
N LEU A 316 14.65 -9.77 -13.45
CA LEU A 316 14.51 -8.77 -14.50
C LEU A 316 15.79 -7.93 -14.62
N GLU A 317 16.35 -7.85 -15.81
CA GLU A 317 17.46 -6.94 -16.10
C GLU A 317 16.94 -5.56 -16.48
N ILE A 318 17.35 -4.53 -15.74
CA ILE A 318 16.99 -3.13 -15.98
C ILE A 318 18.20 -2.37 -16.53
N SER A 319 18.00 -1.72 -17.68
CA SER A 319 18.96 -0.83 -18.33
C SER A 319 18.28 0.48 -18.74
N ASP A 320 19.06 1.51 -19.11
CA ASP A 320 18.51 2.74 -19.71
C ASP A 320 17.66 2.46 -20.94
N HIS A 321 18.13 1.56 -21.79
CA HIS A 321 17.40 1.20 -22.98
C HIS A 321 16.07 0.55 -22.63
N PHE A 322 16.08 -0.37 -21.65
CA PHE A 322 14.84 -1.01 -21.18
C PHE A 322 13.83 0.01 -20.66
N ILE A 323 14.26 0.95 -19.78
CA ILE A 323 13.36 1.95 -19.19
C ILE A 323 12.79 2.90 -20.26
N ARG A 324 13.62 3.36 -21.20
CA ARG A 324 13.17 4.24 -22.30
C ARG A 324 12.16 3.54 -23.20
N ASP A 325 12.43 2.32 -23.58
CA ASP A 325 11.57 1.53 -24.45
C ASP A 325 10.26 1.13 -23.71
N LEU A 326 10.34 0.76 -22.44
CA LEU A 326 9.17 0.55 -21.58
C LEU A 326 8.32 1.83 -21.51
N THR A 327 8.94 3.00 -21.36
CA THR A 327 8.25 4.30 -21.30
C THR A 327 7.52 4.62 -22.61
N ILE A 328 8.13 4.33 -23.77
CA ILE A 328 7.49 4.51 -25.07
C ILE A 328 6.26 3.59 -25.19
N THR A 329 6.42 2.32 -24.83
CA THR A 329 5.32 1.35 -24.85
C THR A 329 4.21 1.74 -23.89
N TYR A 330 4.58 2.23 -22.69
CA TYR A 330 3.64 2.74 -21.70
C TYR A 330 2.80 3.90 -22.25
N LEU A 331 3.41 4.88 -22.93
CA LEU A 331 2.70 6.02 -23.52
C LEU A 331 1.68 5.57 -24.58
N ASP A 332 2.05 4.63 -25.49
CA ASP A 332 1.11 4.06 -26.46
C ASP A 332 -0.09 3.38 -25.79
N VAL A 333 0.17 2.60 -24.73
CA VAL A 333 -0.89 1.94 -23.98
C VAL A 333 -1.77 2.95 -23.25
N ALA A 334 -1.18 3.96 -22.60
CA ALA A 334 -1.90 4.98 -21.85
C ALA A 334 -2.84 5.78 -22.76
N ASP A 335 -2.38 6.20 -23.94
CA ASP A 335 -3.21 6.92 -24.94
C ASP A 335 -4.44 6.09 -25.36
N ARG A 336 -4.30 4.77 -25.51
CA ARG A 336 -5.44 3.87 -25.82
C ARG A 336 -6.40 3.74 -24.66
N LEU A 337 -5.89 3.59 -23.43
CA LEU A 337 -6.71 3.48 -22.24
C LEU A 337 -7.47 4.79 -21.96
N ILE A 338 -6.83 5.96 -22.13
CA ILE A 338 -7.48 7.27 -22.02
C ILE A 338 -8.67 7.36 -22.98
N LYS A 339 -8.50 6.92 -24.26
CA LYS A 339 -9.62 6.86 -25.19
C LYS A 339 -10.75 5.96 -24.67
N MET A 340 -10.43 4.74 -24.18
CA MET A 340 -11.44 3.82 -23.66
C MET A 340 -12.16 4.40 -22.43
N TYR A 341 -11.46 5.10 -21.54
CA TYR A 341 -12.08 5.79 -20.41
C TYR A 341 -12.96 6.95 -20.84
N ALA A 342 -12.54 7.73 -21.86
CA ALA A 342 -13.37 8.79 -22.43
C ALA A 342 -14.67 8.24 -23.03
N ASP A 343 -14.58 7.15 -23.80
CA ASP A 343 -15.74 6.48 -24.40
C ASP A 343 -16.69 5.95 -23.31
N ASN A 344 -16.16 5.33 -22.24
CA ASN A 344 -16.94 4.82 -21.13
C ASN A 344 -17.58 5.95 -20.31
N ALA A 345 -16.87 7.05 -20.08
CA ALA A 345 -17.40 8.21 -19.41
C ALA A 345 -18.57 8.82 -20.22
N ALA A 346 -18.40 8.97 -21.53
CA ALA A 346 -19.47 9.44 -22.42
C ALA A 346 -20.70 8.52 -22.39
N PHE A 347 -20.48 7.20 -22.44
CA PHE A 347 -21.56 6.21 -22.35
C PHE A 347 -22.31 6.30 -21.01
N SER A 348 -21.58 6.57 -19.93
CA SER A 348 -22.14 6.63 -18.56
C SER A 348 -22.64 8.02 -18.16
N GLY A 349 -22.53 9.03 -19.03
CA GLY A 349 -22.92 10.42 -18.73
C GLY A 349 -21.99 11.11 -17.72
N LEU A 350 -20.73 10.66 -17.63
CA LEU A 350 -19.73 11.22 -16.72
C LEU A 350 -18.91 12.32 -17.40
N ARG A 351 -18.47 13.31 -16.64
CA ARG A 351 -17.49 14.29 -17.09
C ARG A 351 -16.10 13.68 -17.17
N TYR A 352 -15.39 13.97 -18.26
CA TYR A 352 -14.05 13.45 -18.48
C TYR A 352 -13.20 14.48 -19.26
N ASP A 353 -12.14 14.97 -18.63
CA ASP A 353 -11.19 15.85 -19.28
C ASP A 353 -10.01 15.05 -19.84
N ARG A 354 -10.13 14.73 -21.14
CA ARG A 354 -9.11 13.98 -21.87
C ARG A 354 -7.75 14.69 -21.88
N ASN A 355 -7.76 16.03 -22.05
CA ASN A 355 -6.52 16.81 -22.15
C ASN A 355 -5.77 16.82 -20.82
N GLU A 356 -6.49 16.95 -19.68
CA GLU A 356 -5.91 16.89 -18.35
C GLU A 356 -5.25 15.52 -18.10
N GLU A 357 -5.91 14.42 -18.50
CA GLU A 357 -5.37 13.08 -18.30
C GLU A 357 -4.18 12.78 -19.23
N GLU A 358 -4.23 13.19 -20.50
CA GLU A 358 -3.08 13.10 -21.41
C GLU A 358 -1.89 13.92 -20.90
N ASN A 359 -2.12 15.12 -20.37
CA ASN A 359 -1.07 15.93 -19.78
C ASN A 359 -0.46 15.24 -18.55
N ALA A 360 -1.27 14.71 -17.64
CA ALA A 360 -0.79 13.99 -16.47
C ALA A 360 0.09 12.78 -16.85
N VAL A 361 -0.29 12.03 -17.88
CA VAL A 361 0.50 10.91 -18.42
C VAL A 361 1.85 11.38 -18.95
N ARG A 362 1.86 12.45 -19.74
CA ARG A 362 3.07 12.93 -20.44
C ARG A 362 4.05 13.71 -19.54
N THR A 363 3.56 14.29 -18.45
CA THR A 363 4.39 15.08 -17.51
C THR A 363 4.66 14.33 -16.23
N VAL A 364 3.63 13.96 -15.48
CA VAL A 364 3.78 13.40 -14.11
C VAL A 364 4.16 11.93 -14.14
N PHE A 365 3.38 11.08 -14.81
CA PHE A 365 3.58 9.63 -14.73
C PHE A 365 4.73 9.12 -15.59
N LYS A 366 4.95 9.70 -16.77
CA LYS A 366 6.14 9.42 -17.57
C LYS A 366 7.41 9.75 -16.77
N ASP A 367 7.45 10.93 -16.13
CA ASP A 367 8.60 11.35 -15.34
C ASP A 367 8.81 10.43 -14.14
N ALA A 368 7.75 10.00 -13.46
CA ALA A 368 7.83 9.04 -12.38
C ALA A 368 8.44 7.69 -12.81
N ILE A 369 8.13 7.19 -14.02
CA ILE A 369 8.73 5.96 -14.56
C ILE A 369 10.22 6.15 -14.84
N LEU A 370 10.60 7.26 -15.49
CA LEU A 370 11.98 7.56 -15.80
C LEU A 370 12.80 7.74 -14.52
N PHE A 371 12.29 8.49 -13.55
CA PHE A 371 12.94 8.72 -12.27
C PHE A 371 13.12 7.42 -11.46
N ALA A 372 12.09 6.58 -11.42
CA ALA A 372 12.18 5.26 -10.79
C ALA A 372 13.24 4.36 -11.48
N GLY A 373 13.33 4.41 -12.81
CA GLY A 373 14.38 3.73 -13.57
C GLY A 373 15.77 4.24 -13.22
N ASP A 374 15.96 5.53 -13.13
CA ASP A 374 17.25 6.14 -12.75
C ASP A 374 17.65 5.75 -11.32
N LEU A 375 16.72 5.72 -10.38
CA LEU A 375 16.96 5.26 -9.00
C LEU A 375 17.49 3.82 -8.96
N LEU A 376 16.98 2.95 -9.81
CA LEU A 376 17.36 1.54 -9.86
C LEU A 376 18.71 1.31 -10.58
N ILE A 377 19.03 2.11 -11.60
CA ILE A 377 20.21 1.93 -12.44
C ILE A 377 21.43 2.67 -11.89
N THR A 378 21.25 3.81 -11.25
CA THR A 378 22.35 4.66 -10.76
C THR A 378 23.34 3.95 -9.84
N PRO A 379 22.95 3.11 -8.87
CA PRO A 379 23.89 2.37 -8.05
C PRO A 379 24.85 1.50 -8.87
N TYR A 380 24.36 0.84 -9.90
CA TYR A 380 25.19 0.00 -10.78
C TYR A 380 26.15 0.84 -11.62
N ARG A 381 25.70 1.95 -12.17
CA ARG A 381 26.55 2.88 -12.95
C ARG A 381 27.67 3.50 -12.11
N LEU A 382 27.38 3.86 -10.86
CA LEU A 382 28.37 4.42 -9.95
C LEU A 382 29.40 3.36 -9.57
N SER A 383 28.97 2.11 -9.33
CA SER A 383 29.88 1.01 -9.00
C SER A 383 30.78 0.64 -10.19
N ASP A 384 30.26 0.56 -11.42
CA ASP A 384 31.02 0.21 -12.61
C ASP A 384 32.02 1.30 -12.99
N ARG A 385 31.62 2.57 -13.00
CA ARG A 385 32.53 3.69 -13.22
C ARG A 385 33.58 3.81 -12.15
N PHE A 386 33.22 3.55 -10.89
CA PHE A 386 34.12 3.55 -9.78
C PHE A 386 35.13 2.41 -9.87
N LEU A 387 34.67 1.17 -10.11
CA LEU A 387 35.55 0.01 -10.30
C LEU A 387 36.49 0.20 -11.49
N SER A 388 35.98 0.69 -12.63
CA SER A 388 36.82 0.94 -13.79
C SER A 388 37.87 2.06 -13.52
N PHE A 389 37.52 3.11 -12.80
CA PHE A 389 38.39 4.17 -12.44
C PHE A 389 39.47 3.73 -11.42
N VAL A 390 39.09 2.94 -10.42
CA VAL A 390 40.02 2.41 -9.40
C VAL A 390 40.95 1.36 -9.98
N THR A 391 40.46 0.53 -10.91
CA THR A 391 41.30 -0.52 -11.54
C THR A 391 42.29 0.03 -12.57
N THR A 392 42.02 1.22 -13.13
CA THR A 392 42.89 1.83 -14.17
C THR A 392 43.94 2.82 -13.60
N ASN A 393 43.87 3.22 -12.33
CA ASN A 393 44.76 4.25 -11.74
C ASN A 393 45.30 3.87 -10.35
N ASP A 394 46.40 3.14 -10.30
CA ASP A 394 47.08 2.72 -9.04
C ASP A 394 47.56 3.87 -8.16
N GLU A 395 47.84 5.06 -8.70
CA GLU A 395 48.29 6.25 -7.96
C GLU A 395 47.17 6.93 -7.16
N PHE A 396 45.89 6.68 -7.46
CA PHE A 396 44.76 7.31 -6.79
C PHE A 396 44.18 6.51 -5.62
N LYS A 397 44.63 5.27 -5.44
CA LYS A 397 44.12 4.36 -4.39
C LYS A 397 44.16 4.94 -2.96
N PRO A 398 45.24 5.58 -2.47
CA PRO A 398 45.28 6.10 -1.11
C PRO A 398 44.52 7.43 -0.92
N PHE A 399 44.36 8.20 -2.01
CA PHE A 399 43.66 9.50 -1.95
C PHE A 399 42.13 9.30 -2.01
N MET A 400 41.72 8.24 -2.65
CA MET A 400 40.31 7.90 -2.86
C MET A 400 39.62 7.28 -1.64
N GLU A 401 40.35 6.53 -0.81
CA GLU A 401 39.76 5.95 0.41
C GLU A 401 39.26 7.02 1.40
N LYS A 402 39.91 8.19 1.46
CA LYS A 402 39.48 9.30 2.33
C LYS A 402 38.67 10.39 1.65
N GLY A 403 38.92 10.70 0.39
CA GLY A 403 38.28 11.82 -0.33
C GLY A 403 36.93 11.42 -0.96
N LEU A 404 36.87 10.23 -1.51
CA LEU A 404 35.65 9.73 -2.14
C LEU A 404 34.63 9.21 -1.11
N ALA A 405 35.10 8.61 -0.01
CA ALA A 405 34.21 8.32 1.12
C ALA A 405 33.52 9.59 1.62
N ARG A 406 34.26 10.74 1.70
CA ARG A 406 33.69 12.05 2.06
C ARG A 406 32.82 12.69 0.95
N ALA A 407 33.16 12.49 -0.32
CA ALA A 407 32.37 13.02 -1.46
C ALA A 407 31.14 12.16 -1.72
N ILE A 408 31.23 10.85 -1.56
CA ILE A 408 30.10 9.92 -1.55
C ILE A 408 29.24 10.16 -0.30
N ASP A 409 29.83 10.39 0.87
CA ASP A 409 29.06 10.81 2.06
C ASP A 409 28.34 12.15 1.84
N LYS A 410 28.95 13.12 1.23
CA LYS A 410 28.38 14.46 1.06
C LYS A 410 27.40 14.60 -0.13
N ALA A 411 27.66 13.94 -1.25
CA ALA A 411 26.73 13.83 -2.39
C ALA A 411 25.82 12.62 -2.25
N GLY A 412 26.32 11.54 -1.67
CA GLY A 412 25.62 10.29 -1.45
C GLY A 412 24.72 10.26 -0.22
N LEU A 413 24.85 11.14 0.79
CA LEU A 413 23.85 11.19 1.86
C LEU A 413 22.49 11.70 1.34
N LYS A 414 22.46 12.74 0.51
CA LYS A 414 21.20 13.16 -0.15
C LYS A 414 20.73 12.18 -1.22
N MET A 415 21.64 11.53 -1.95
CA MET A 415 21.30 10.46 -2.88
C MET A 415 21.06 9.12 -2.18
N ARG A 416 21.75 8.80 -1.07
CA ARG A 416 21.47 7.60 -0.26
C ARG A 416 20.09 7.66 0.37
N ASP A 417 19.67 8.78 0.92
CA ASP A 417 18.33 8.91 1.48
C ASP A 417 17.23 8.76 0.40
N GLN A 418 17.54 9.15 -0.85
CA GLN A 418 16.65 8.97 -1.99
C GLN A 418 16.83 7.62 -2.73
N LEU A 419 18.06 7.10 -2.82
CA LEU A 419 18.37 5.85 -3.54
C LEU A 419 18.13 4.58 -2.71
N TYR A 420 18.18 4.66 -1.38
CA TYR A 420 17.89 3.54 -0.49
C TYR A 420 16.43 3.52 0.00
N GLU A 421 15.58 4.35 -0.55
CA GLU A 421 14.14 4.12 -0.54
C GLU A 421 13.69 3.03 -1.55
N THR A 422 14.60 2.21 -2.07
CA THR A 422 14.21 0.87 -2.52
C THR A 422 13.47 0.25 -1.33
N PRO A 423 12.22 -0.19 -1.53
CA PRO A 423 11.37 -0.55 -0.41
C PRO A 423 12.04 -1.63 0.39
N GLN A 424 12.49 -1.29 1.58
CA GLN A 424 12.97 -2.30 2.49
C GLN A 424 11.76 -3.10 2.90
N THR A 425 11.83 -4.36 2.60
CA THR A 425 10.75 -5.25 2.88
C THR A 425 11.02 -5.93 4.22
N VAL A 426 10.08 -5.82 5.13
CA VAL A 426 10.16 -6.35 6.49
C VAL A 426 9.03 -7.33 6.72
N SER A 427 9.29 -8.46 7.39
CA SER A 427 8.29 -9.43 7.81
C SER A 427 8.35 -9.68 9.31
N TRP A 428 7.20 -9.98 9.90
CA TRP A 428 7.12 -10.24 11.35
C TRP A 428 7.80 -11.55 11.75
N ASP A 429 7.84 -12.55 10.89
CA ASP A 429 8.62 -13.77 11.16
C ASP A 429 10.11 -13.47 11.31
N ARG A 430 10.69 -12.62 10.44
CA ARG A 430 12.10 -12.21 10.58
C ARG A 430 12.33 -11.36 11.82
N VAL A 431 11.40 -10.47 12.14
CA VAL A 431 11.49 -9.64 13.35
C VAL A 431 11.49 -10.51 14.60
N THR A 432 10.54 -11.42 14.73
CA THR A 432 10.44 -12.30 15.90
C THR A 432 11.61 -13.29 16.01
N MET A 433 12.18 -13.73 14.88
CA MET A 433 13.41 -14.55 14.90
C MET A 433 14.61 -13.76 15.45
N LYS A 434 14.73 -12.48 15.13
CA LYS A 434 15.85 -11.62 15.56
C LYS A 434 15.63 -10.99 16.93
N LEU A 435 14.40 -10.70 17.28
CA LEU A 435 13.95 -10.11 18.53
C LEU A 435 12.81 -10.95 19.14
N PRO A 436 13.12 -12.08 19.80
CA PRO A 436 12.09 -13.01 20.29
C PRO A 436 11.10 -12.37 21.30
N GLU A 437 11.57 -11.40 22.08
CA GLU A 437 10.77 -10.74 23.12
C GLU A 437 9.87 -9.61 22.59
N ILE A 438 10.01 -9.22 21.32
CA ILE A 438 9.34 -8.02 20.77
C ILE A 438 7.81 -8.09 20.89
N MET A 439 7.22 -9.29 20.81
CA MET A 439 5.77 -9.44 20.96
C MET A 439 5.30 -9.17 22.40
N TYR A 440 6.09 -9.50 23.40
CA TYR A 440 5.78 -9.19 24.82
C TYR A 440 5.92 -7.67 25.04
N GLU A 441 6.99 -7.07 24.54
CA GLU A 441 7.21 -5.63 24.64
C GLU A 441 6.09 -4.83 23.95
N LEU A 442 5.58 -5.29 22.81
CA LEU A 442 4.42 -4.69 22.16
C LEU A 442 3.18 -4.77 23.07
N VAL A 443 2.97 -5.89 23.76
CA VAL A 443 1.86 -6.04 24.72
C VAL A 443 2.01 -5.05 25.88
N ASP A 444 3.22 -4.88 26.40
CA ASP A 444 3.47 -3.94 27.51
C ASP A 444 3.17 -2.49 27.07
N VAL A 445 3.67 -2.07 25.90
CA VAL A 445 3.37 -0.74 25.33
C VAL A 445 1.86 -0.56 25.10
N ILE A 446 1.18 -1.58 24.59
CA ILE A 446 -0.27 -1.54 24.38
C ILE A 446 -1.02 -1.32 25.71
N GLU A 447 -0.61 -1.98 26.77
CA GLU A 447 -1.28 -1.83 28.08
C GLU A 447 -1.00 -0.44 28.70
N GLU A 448 0.16 0.15 28.47
CA GLU A 448 0.45 1.53 28.87
C GLU A 448 -0.40 2.54 28.07
N GLU A 449 -0.45 2.41 26.74
CA GLU A 449 -1.25 3.30 25.88
C GLU A 449 -2.75 3.17 26.18
N LYS A 450 -3.25 1.98 26.49
CA LYS A 450 -4.64 1.81 26.94
C LYS A 450 -4.94 2.58 28.22
N LYS A 451 -4.01 2.67 29.17
CA LYS A 451 -4.18 3.46 30.38
C LYS A 451 -4.19 4.96 30.10
N ARG A 452 -3.34 5.38 29.15
CA ARG A 452 -3.22 6.78 28.73
C ARG A 452 -4.48 7.31 28.04
N PHE A 453 -5.13 6.49 27.23
CA PHE A 453 -6.29 6.87 26.41
C PHE A 453 -7.65 6.39 26.99
N ARG A 454 -7.65 5.87 28.21
CA ARG A 454 -8.88 5.57 28.96
C ARG A 454 -9.59 6.85 29.51
#